data_29b2a4ff7865897ff68456ff7851fce8
#
_entry.id   29b2a4ff7865897ff68456ff7851fce8
#
_cell.length_a   1.000
_cell.length_b   1.000
_cell.length_c   1.000
_cell.angle_alpha   90.00
_cell.angle_beta   90.00
_cell.angle_gamma   90.00
#
_symmetry.space_group_name_H-M   'P 1'
#
loop_
_entity.id
_entity.type
_entity.pdbx_description
1 polymer ?
#
loop_
_entity_poly.entity_id
_entity_poly.type
_entity_poly.pdbx_seq_one_letter_code
_entity_poly.pdbx_strand_id
1 'polypeptide(L)'
;AIVFSPVKISHDHLKFIYQKFNREVLEKQIEKGERVLVIATADWCVSCKFNERLVLKTEQMEDFYRAQNIQVMIADWTKQDSKITKYLSSFNRAGVPLYVFYQDGQSKILPQILTDQIVRDAIGNSEEKQ
;
A
#
# COMPACT_ATOMS: atom_id res chain seq x y z
N ALA A 1 19.16 -10.88 -36.36
CA ALA A 1 18.95 -10.89 -35.70
C ALA A 1 18.67 -9.94 -34.87
N ILE A 2 18.19 -9.79 -34.58
CA ILE A 2 17.92 -9.05 -33.96
C ILE A 2 17.71 -9.03 -32.85
N VAL A 3 18.00 -8.82 -32.27
CA VAL A 3 17.89 -8.92 -31.28
C VAL A 3 17.55 -8.03 -30.62
N PHE A 4 17.00 -7.88 -30.28
CA PHE A 4 16.61 -7.05 -29.67
C PHE A 4 16.58 -7.14 -28.40
N SER A 5 17.02 -6.62 -27.85
CA SER A 5 17.05 -6.69 -26.69
C SER A 5 16.10 -6.10 -26.11
N PRO A 6 15.64 -6.53 -25.22
CA PRO A 6 14.60 -6.10 -24.66
C PRO A 6 14.95 -4.98 -23.99
N VAL A 7 14.24 -4.28 -23.97
CA VAL A 7 14.43 -3.27 -23.40
C VAL A 7 14.45 -3.44 -22.10
N LYS A 8 15.27 -3.22 -21.44
CA LYS A 8 15.24 -3.33 -20.22
C LYS A 8 14.73 -2.15 -19.72
N ILE A 9 13.61 -2.02 -19.27
CA ILE A 9 13.09 -0.89 -18.70
C ILE A 9 13.66 -0.77 -17.40
N SER A 10 14.41 0.20 -17.10
CA SER A 10 15.03 0.28 -15.84
C SER A 10 14.04 0.81 -14.86
N HIS A 11 14.19 0.54 -13.61
CA HIS A 11 13.28 0.99 -12.59
C HIS A 11 13.34 2.49 -12.48
N ASP A 12 14.39 3.12 -12.93
CA ASP A 12 14.48 4.54 -12.85
C ASP A 12 13.44 5.19 -13.71
N HIS A 13 13.01 4.54 -14.75
CA HIS A 13 12.05 5.13 -15.63
C HIS A 13 10.62 4.78 -15.23
N LEU A 14 10.46 3.76 -14.46
CA LEU A 14 9.14 3.36 -14.07
C LEU A 14 8.98 3.55 -12.62
N LYS A 15 8.67 4.72 -12.18
CA LYS A 15 8.45 4.92 -10.79
C LYS A 15 7.18 4.27 -10.37
N PHE A 16 7.17 3.74 -9.18
CA PHE A 16 5.96 3.14 -8.64
C PHE A 16 5.02 4.28 -8.32
N ILE A 17 3.76 4.15 -8.70
CA ILE A 17 2.79 5.19 -8.48
C ILE A 17 1.93 4.90 -7.29
N TYR A 18 1.94 5.80 -6.33
CA TYR A 18 1.09 5.69 -5.15
C TYR A 18 -0.16 6.54 -5.41
N GLN A 19 -1.32 5.96 -5.17
CA GLN A 19 -2.56 6.67 -5.38
C GLN A 19 -2.88 7.53 -4.18
N LYS A 20 -3.58 8.61 -4.39
CA LYS A 20 -3.99 9.46 -3.30
C LYS A 20 -5.29 8.90 -2.77
N PHE A 21 -5.47 8.90 -1.46
CA PHE A 21 -6.67 8.33 -0.85
C PHE A 21 -7.92 8.99 -1.40
N ASN A 22 -8.88 8.16 -1.77
CA ASN A 22 -10.19 8.60 -2.19
C ASN A 22 -11.12 7.45 -1.88
N ARG A 23 -12.09 7.66 -0.99
CA ARG A 23 -12.94 6.59 -0.51
C ARG A 23 -13.72 5.94 -1.65
N GLU A 24 -14.23 6.73 -2.56
CA GLU A 24 -15.00 6.17 -3.65
C GLU A 24 -14.16 5.34 -4.59
N VAL A 25 -12.96 5.80 -4.87
CA VAL A 25 -12.06 5.04 -5.72
C VAL A 25 -11.69 3.73 -5.03
N LEU A 26 -11.42 3.80 -3.73
CA LEU A 26 -11.08 2.61 -2.96
C LEU A 26 -12.20 1.59 -3.03
N GLU A 27 -13.43 2.05 -2.82
CA GLU A 27 -14.56 1.13 -2.81
C GLU A 27 -14.76 0.47 -4.17
N LYS A 28 -14.53 1.21 -5.25
CA LYS A 28 -14.66 0.63 -6.56
C LYS A 28 -13.57 -0.39 -6.82
N GLN A 29 -12.36 -0.12 -6.34
CA GLN A 29 -11.28 -1.08 -6.51
C GLN A 29 -11.58 -2.36 -5.73
N ILE A 30 -12.11 -2.21 -4.52
CA ILE A 30 -12.47 -3.37 -3.72
C ILE A 30 -13.55 -4.17 -4.42
N GLU A 31 -14.56 -3.50 -4.99
CA GLU A 31 -15.62 -4.18 -5.68
C GLU A 31 -15.13 -4.96 -6.89
N LYS A 32 -14.09 -4.45 -7.55
CA LYS A 32 -13.55 -5.12 -8.70
C LYS A 32 -12.62 -6.26 -8.32
N GLY A 33 -12.43 -6.47 -7.04
CA GLY A 33 -11.55 -7.55 -6.58
C GLY A 33 -10.08 -7.19 -6.65
N GLU A 34 -9.75 -5.91 -6.75
CA GLU A 34 -8.36 -5.52 -6.81
C GLU A 34 -7.73 -5.63 -5.43
N ARG A 35 -6.43 -5.84 -5.42
CA ARG A 35 -5.70 -5.98 -4.18
C ARG A 35 -5.14 -4.61 -3.86
N VAL A 36 -5.53 -4.04 -2.73
CA VAL A 36 -5.19 -2.67 -2.40
C VAL A 36 -4.61 -2.60 -1.01
N LEU A 37 -3.49 -1.89 -0.88
CA LEU A 37 -2.91 -1.63 0.43
C LEU A 37 -3.09 -0.15 0.70
N VAL A 38 -3.81 0.19 1.77
CA VAL A 38 -4.00 1.58 2.15
C VAL A 38 -3.04 1.90 3.28
N ILE A 39 -2.27 2.95 3.10
CA ILE A 39 -1.29 3.38 4.08
C ILE A 39 -1.73 4.74 4.61
N ALA A 40 -2.19 4.77 5.85
CA ALA A 40 -2.56 6.03 6.48
C ALA A 40 -1.36 6.53 7.26
N THR A 41 -0.93 7.75 6.98
CA THR A 41 0.33 8.27 7.45
C THR A 41 0.23 9.77 7.69
N ALA A 42 1.26 10.37 8.22
CA ALA A 42 1.35 11.82 8.38
C ALA A 42 2.82 12.19 8.44
N ASP A 43 3.14 13.40 7.98
CA ASP A 43 4.53 13.84 7.95
C ASP A 43 5.13 13.93 9.34
N TRP A 44 4.31 14.25 10.34
CA TRP A 44 4.78 14.39 11.71
C TRP A 44 4.82 13.07 12.48
N CYS A 45 4.46 12.00 11.85
CA CYS A 45 4.40 10.70 12.51
C CYS A 45 5.73 9.97 12.31
N VAL A 46 6.56 9.94 13.34
CA VAL A 46 7.89 9.34 13.23
C VAL A 46 7.83 7.87 12.86
N SER A 47 6.96 7.12 13.52
CA SER A 47 6.88 5.69 13.22
C SER A 47 6.37 5.45 11.81
N CYS A 48 5.48 6.32 11.30
CA CYS A 48 5.01 6.19 9.94
C CYS A 48 6.18 6.34 8.96
N LYS A 49 7.01 7.37 9.20
CA LYS A 49 8.12 7.64 8.29
C LYS A 49 9.16 6.54 8.37
N PHE A 50 9.37 6.00 9.55
CA PHE A 50 10.32 4.93 9.74
C PHE A 50 9.85 3.70 8.94
N ASN A 51 8.59 3.32 9.06
CA ASN A 51 8.04 2.19 8.33
C ASN A 51 8.12 2.42 6.82
N GLU A 52 7.86 3.64 6.37
CA GLU A 52 7.87 3.92 4.95
C GLU A 52 9.29 3.82 4.40
N ARG A 53 10.24 4.42 5.09
CA ARG A 53 11.60 4.45 4.59
C ARG A 53 12.23 3.07 4.59
N LEU A 54 12.02 2.31 5.64
CA LEU A 54 12.70 1.04 5.78
C LEU A 54 11.93 -0.16 5.25
N VAL A 55 10.64 -0.03 5.05
CA VAL A 55 9.83 -1.19 4.67
C VAL A 55 8.91 -0.91 3.49
N LEU A 56 8.00 0.06 3.65
CA LEU A 56 6.90 0.18 2.71
C LEU A 56 7.26 0.77 1.37
N LYS A 57 8.24 1.67 1.33
CA LYS A 57 8.57 2.36 0.10
C LYS A 57 9.97 2.09 -0.39
N THR A 58 10.53 0.96 -0.03
CA THR A 58 11.83 0.57 -0.56
C THR A 58 11.62 0.10 -2.00
N GLU A 59 12.68 0.15 -2.77
CA GLU A 59 12.61 -0.29 -4.14
C GLU A 59 12.22 -1.75 -4.23
N GLN A 60 12.73 -2.57 -3.32
CA GLN A 60 12.42 -3.98 -3.30
C GLN A 60 10.94 -4.20 -3.02
N MET A 61 10.37 -3.41 -2.11
CA MET A 61 8.96 -3.57 -1.79
C MET A 61 8.10 -3.08 -2.95
N GLU A 62 8.52 -2.01 -3.64
CA GLU A 62 7.78 -1.54 -4.79
C GLU A 62 7.78 -2.58 -5.91
N ASP A 63 8.88 -3.28 -6.08
CA ASP A 63 8.94 -4.36 -7.04
C ASP A 63 7.97 -5.47 -6.66
N PHE A 64 7.86 -5.74 -5.36
CA PHE A 64 6.94 -6.75 -4.86
C PHE A 64 5.51 -6.33 -5.15
N TYR A 65 5.16 -5.07 -4.91
CA TYR A 65 3.81 -4.58 -5.19
C TYR A 65 3.49 -4.78 -6.69
N ARG A 66 4.44 -4.45 -7.56
CA ARG A 66 4.19 -4.61 -8.99
C ARG A 66 4.00 -6.08 -9.34
N ALA A 67 4.86 -6.93 -8.81
CA ALA A 67 4.80 -8.34 -9.11
C ALA A 67 3.50 -8.97 -8.63
N GLN A 68 2.98 -8.48 -7.51
CA GLN A 68 1.75 -9.01 -6.94
C GLN A 68 0.53 -8.22 -7.38
N ASN A 69 0.73 -7.21 -8.23
CA ASN A 69 -0.37 -6.41 -8.75
C ASN A 69 -1.14 -5.70 -7.64
N ILE A 70 -0.40 -5.09 -6.74
CA ILE A 70 -1.00 -4.40 -5.61
C ILE A 70 -1.11 -2.93 -5.92
N GLN A 71 -2.29 -2.36 -5.68
CA GLN A 71 -2.48 -0.91 -5.76
C GLN A 71 -2.16 -0.38 -4.37
N VAL A 72 -1.41 0.69 -4.28
CA VAL A 72 -1.07 1.27 -2.98
C VAL A 72 -1.65 2.67 -2.90
N MET A 73 -2.47 2.91 -1.89
CA MET A 73 -3.16 4.17 -1.72
C MET A 73 -2.68 4.84 -0.45
N ILE A 74 -2.27 6.09 -0.54
CA ILE A 74 -1.74 6.82 0.60
C ILE A 74 -2.79 7.76 1.16
N ALA A 75 -3.12 7.61 2.42
CA ALA A 75 -4.04 8.50 3.11
C ALA A 75 -3.20 9.41 3.99
N ASP A 76 -2.91 10.60 3.48
CA ASP A 76 -2.03 11.54 4.15
C ASP A 76 -2.83 12.36 5.13
N TRP A 77 -2.65 12.10 6.42
CA TRP A 77 -3.40 12.72 7.49
C TRP A 77 -2.60 13.86 8.15
N THR A 78 -1.61 14.38 7.46
CA THR A 78 -0.77 15.45 8.01
C THR A 78 -1.62 16.61 8.50
N LYS A 79 -2.66 16.96 7.76
CA LYS A 79 -3.53 18.06 8.14
C LYS A 79 -4.81 17.57 8.77
N GLN A 80 -4.84 16.32 9.14
CA GLN A 80 -5.97 15.70 9.82
C GLN A 80 -7.30 15.91 9.08
N ASP A 81 -7.24 15.69 7.77
CA ASP A 81 -8.38 15.78 6.88
C ASP A 81 -9.53 14.94 7.42
N SER A 82 -10.72 15.51 7.40
CA SER A 82 -11.88 14.84 8.00
C SER A 82 -12.26 13.55 7.31
N LYS A 83 -12.02 13.45 6.01
CA LYS A 83 -12.36 12.23 5.30
C LYS A 83 -11.46 11.09 5.73
N ILE A 84 -10.19 11.38 5.95
CA ILE A 84 -9.27 10.36 6.40
C ILE A 84 -9.55 10.06 7.87
N THR A 85 -9.94 11.07 8.67
CA THR A 85 -10.32 10.85 10.05
C THR A 85 -11.48 9.86 10.11
N LYS A 86 -12.45 9.99 9.21
CA LYS A 86 -13.56 9.08 9.19
C LYS A 86 -13.10 7.69 8.83
N TYR A 87 -12.19 7.59 7.90
CA TYR A 87 -11.67 6.28 7.50
C TYR A 87 -10.97 5.62 8.69
N LEU A 88 -10.14 6.37 9.43
CA LEU A 88 -9.45 5.84 10.59
C LEU A 88 -10.47 5.38 11.63
N SER A 89 -11.50 6.18 11.86
CA SER A 89 -12.52 5.85 12.85
C SER A 89 -13.27 4.58 12.49
N SER A 90 -13.43 4.32 11.21
CA SER A 90 -14.12 3.11 10.79
C SER A 90 -13.37 1.85 11.21
N PHE A 91 -12.09 1.99 11.58
CA PHE A 91 -11.28 0.89 12.09
C PHE A 91 -11.01 1.08 13.59
N ASN A 92 -11.77 1.97 14.23
CA ASN A 92 -11.61 2.26 15.65
C ASN A 92 -10.22 2.81 15.96
N ARG A 93 -9.69 3.61 15.04
CA ARG A 93 -8.40 4.23 15.26
C ARG A 93 -8.55 5.72 15.36
N ALA A 94 -7.80 6.31 16.25
CA ALA A 94 -7.83 7.76 16.45
C ALA A 94 -6.65 8.45 15.79
N GLY A 95 -5.76 7.70 15.18
CA GLY A 95 -4.59 8.31 14.57
C GLY A 95 -3.85 7.34 13.70
N VAL A 96 -2.67 7.74 13.26
CA VAL A 96 -1.83 6.98 12.36
C VAL A 96 -0.65 6.40 13.13
N PRO A 97 -0.04 5.34 12.63
CA PRO A 97 -0.28 4.75 11.31
C PRO A 97 -1.41 3.75 11.31
N LEU A 98 -2.00 3.55 10.17
CA LEU A 98 -2.97 2.49 9.98
C LEU A 98 -2.69 1.88 8.61
N TYR A 99 -2.54 0.57 8.53
CA TYR A 99 -2.27 -0.12 7.27
C TYR A 99 -3.35 -1.17 7.07
N VAL A 100 -4.08 -1.07 5.97
CA VAL A 100 -5.16 -1.98 5.69
C VAL A 100 -4.96 -2.61 4.32
N PHE A 101 -4.96 -3.92 4.26
CA PHE A 101 -4.82 -4.62 2.99
C PHE A 101 -6.14 -5.25 2.61
N TYR A 102 -6.58 -4.99 1.39
CA TYR A 102 -7.85 -5.51 0.89
C TYR A 102 -7.60 -6.56 -0.18
N GLN A 103 -8.31 -7.66 -0.09
CA GLN A 103 -8.22 -8.70 -1.08
C GLN A 103 -9.51 -9.49 -1.04
N ASP A 104 -10.09 -9.74 -2.19
CA ASP A 104 -11.33 -10.50 -2.30
C ASP A 104 -12.44 -9.89 -1.47
N GLY A 105 -12.49 -8.58 -1.41
CA GLY A 105 -13.54 -7.88 -0.69
C GLY A 105 -13.37 -7.87 0.82
N GLN A 106 -12.26 -8.43 1.32
CA GLN A 106 -12.04 -8.47 2.75
C GLN A 106 -10.85 -7.63 3.13
N SER A 107 -10.82 -7.16 4.34
CA SER A 107 -9.74 -6.30 4.80
C SER A 107 -8.95 -6.97 5.91
N LYS A 108 -7.67 -6.63 5.98
CA LYS A 108 -6.81 -7.16 6.99
C LYS A 108 -5.96 -5.99 7.46
N ILE A 109 -5.88 -5.78 8.78
CA ILE A 109 -5.10 -4.68 9.34
C ILE A 109 -3.72 -5.21 9.70
N LEU A 110 -2.68 -4.52 9.24
CA LEU A 110 -1.32 -4.91 9.57
C LEU A 110 -0.90 -4.28 10.89
N PRO A 111 0.13 -4.79 11.52
CA PRO A 111 0.63 -4.20 12.76
C PRO A 111 1.17 -2.81 12.53
N GLN A 112 1.27 -2.03 13.58
CA GLN A 112 1.77 -0.67 13.47
C GLN A 112 3.27 -0.61 13.31
N ILE A 113 3.98 -1.64 13.74
CA ILE A 113 5.42 -1.71 13.55
C ILE A 113 5.65 -2.79 12.51
N LEU A 114 6.30 -2.41 11.42
CA LEU A 114 6.41 -3.30 10.29
C LEU A 114 7.84 -3.79 10.06
N THR A 115 7.90 -4.97 9.45
CA THR A 115 9.14 -5.46 8.88
C THR A 115 8.80 -5.87 7.46
N ASP A 116 9.80 -6.05 6.64
CA ASP A 116 9.60 -6.49 5.27
C ASP A 116 8.80 -7.81 5.26
N GLN A 117 9.17 -8.74 6.15
CA GLN A 117 8.51 -10.03 6.19
C GLN A 117 7.04 -9.91 6.59
N ILE A 118 6.75 -9.04 7.55
CA ILE A 118 5.37 -8.86 8.00
C ILE A 118 4.50 -8.39 6.83
N VAL A 119 5.00 -7.45 6.03
CA VAL A 119 4.23 -6.93 4.91
C VAL A 119 4.06 -8.01 3.84
N ARG A 120 5.14 -8.73 3.53
CA ARG A 120 5.05 -9.77 2.50
C ARG A 120 4.12 -10.88 2.93
N ASP A 121 4.16 -11.25 4.21
CA ASP A 121 3.27 -12.29 4.70
C ASP A 121 1.81 -11.84 4.69
N ALA A 122 1.56 -10.59 5.03
CA ALA A 122 0.19 -10.09 5.07
C ALA A 122 -0.42 -10.07 3.67
N ILE A 123 0.38 -9.62 2.68
CA ILE A 123 -0.10 -9.56 1.32
C ILE A 123 -0.12 -10.95 0.71
N GLY A 124 0.91 -11.71 0.99
CA GLY A 124 0.95 -13.07 0.48
C GLY A 124 1.13 -13.10 -1.01
N ASN A 125 1.12 -14.29 -1.53
CA ASN A 125 1.27 -14.49 -2.92
C ASN A 125 -0.09 -14.88 -3.39
N SER A 126 -0.55 -14.32 -4.47
CA SER A 126 -1.89 -14.66 -4.95
C SER A 126 -2.07 -16.14 -5.16
N GLU A 127 -0.99 -16.86 -5.41
CA GLU A 127 -1.11 -18.27 -5.61
C GLU A 127 -1.19 -19.06 -4.32
N GLU A 128 -0.88 -18.45 -3.22
CA GLU A 128 -0.97 -19.13 -1.97
C GLU A 128 -2.35 -19.12 -1.44
N LYS A 129 -3.27 -18.49 -2.12
CA LYS A 129 -4.54 -18.45 -1.66
C LYS A 129 -5.14 -19.69 -1.90
N GLN A 130 -5.49 -20.38 -1.14
CA GLN A 130 -6.14 -21.61 -1.41
C GLN A 130 -7.49 -21.63 -0.85
#